data_d8912ebcf3382c16bf895772d7c5118d
#
_entry.id   d8912ebcf3382c16bf895772d7c5118d
#
_cell.length_a   1.000
_cell.length_b   1.000
_cell.length_c   1.000
_cell.angle_alpha   90.00
_cell.angle_beta   90.00
_cell.angle_gamma   90.00
#
_symmetry.space_group_name_H-M   'P 1'
#
loop_
_entity.id
_entity.type
_entity.pdbx_description
1 polymer ?
#
loop_
_entity_poly.entity_id
_entity_poly.type
_entity_poly.pdbx_seq_one_letter_code
_entity_poly.pdbx_strand_id
1 'polypeptide(L)'
;TKEELEAIPMLAREDMKKTALPLSAVKQNWDGVTVLHHDYATNGIAYIQLLFDASSVPEADLPYLGILKNVLGMVDTEHYGYGELYNEINMNTGGITPGISVYPNEQDSSLVRAGLGIQVRTLEDKIGYSFRMIEEILFSSNLGQEKRLQEIIKKLESRVSAQLNAAGS
;
A
#
# COMPACT_ATOMS: atom_id res chain seq x y z
N THR A 1 -17.09 -30.44 -26.54
CA THR A 1 -17.89 -30.37 -27.79
C THR A 1 -18.46 -28.96 -27.94
N LYS A 2 -18.95 -28.60 -29.12
CA LYS A 2 -19.58 -27.31 -29.38
C LYS A 2 -20.84 -27.12 -28.54
N GLU A 3 -21.57 -28.20 -28.31
CA GLU A 3 -22.76 -28.23 -27.45
C GLU A 3 -22.44 -27.96 -25.97
N GLU A 4 -21.29 -28.43 -25.47
CA GLU A 4 -20.82 -28.10 -24.11
C GLU A 4 -20.44 -26.64 -23.95
N LEU A 5 -19.88 -26.02 -25.00
CA LEU A 5 -19.57 -24.60 -25.02
C LEU A 5 -20.83 -23.73 -25.07
N GLU A 6 -21.86 -24.17 -25.79
CA GLU A 6 -23.17 -23.49 -25.86
C GLU A 6 -23.97 -23.59 -24.54
N ALA A 7 -23.64 -24.57 -23.70
CA ALA A 7 -24.23 -24.70 -22.35
C ALA A 7 -23.62 -23.74 -21.30
N ILE A 8 -22.52 -23.08 -21.61
CA ILE A 8 -21.91 -22.08 -20.72
C ILE A 8 -22.79 -20.84 -20.73
N PRO A 9 -23.32 -20.38 -19.58
CA PRO A 9 -24.14 -19.18 -19.52
C PRO A 9 -23.33 -17.96 -19.97
N MET A 10 -23.78 -17.31 -21.03
CA MET A 10 -23.20 -16.08 -21.54
C MET A 10 -23.80 -14.90 -20.80
N LEU A 11 -22.96 -13.93 -20.41
CA LEU A 11 -23.43 -12.67 -19.83
C LEU A 11 -24.26 -11.91 -20.87
N ALA A 12 -25.51 -11.64 -20.55
CA ALA A 12 -26.39 -10.77 -21.31
C ALA A 12 -26.34 -9.35 -20.75
N ARG A 13 -26.75 -8.38 -21.54
CA ARG A 13 -26.81 -6.97 -21.13
C ARG A 13 -27.72 -6.73 -19.93
N GLU A 14 -28.74 -7.57 -19.82
CA GLU A 14 -29.74 -7.57 -18.74
C GLU A 14 -29.17 -8.03 -17.40
N ASP A 15 -28.09 -8.83 -17.42
CA ASP A 15 -27.38 -9.29 -16.23
C ASP A 15 -26.55 -8.18 -15.58
N MET A 16 -26.28 -7.09 -16.35
CA MET A 16 -25.52 -5.94 -15.88
C MET A 16 -26.37 -5.08 -14.95
N LYS A 17 -25.97 -4.95 -13.70
CA LYS A 17 -26.63 -4.04 -12.76
C LYS A 17 -26.46 -2.59 -13.24
N LYS A 18 -27.57 -1.85 -13.33
CA LYS A 18 -27.58 -0.45 -13.75
C LYS A 18 -26.99 0.51 -12.70
N THR A 19 -26.92 0.08 -11.45
CA THR A 19 -26.39 0.86 -10.33
C THR A 19 -25.24 0.11 -9.70
N ALA A 20 -24.14 0.82 -9.44
CA ALA A 20 -23.03 0.28 -8.65
C ALA A 20 -23.52 -0.09 -7.24
N LEU A 21 -22.97 -1.16 -6.68
CA LEU A 21 -23.20 -1.48 -5.27
C LEU A 21 -22.63 -0.32 -4.42
N PRO A 22 -23.41 0.23 -3.47
CA PRO A 22 -22.88 1.25 -2.59
C PRO A 22 -21.73 0.65 -1.77
N LEU A 23 -20.59 1.36 -1.74
CA LEU A 23 -19.51 1.03 -0.85
C LEU A 23 -19.97 1.42 0.58
N SER A 24 -20.20 0.42 1.41
CA SER A 24 -20.51 0.65 2.82
C SER A 24 -19.24 1.06 3.55
N ALA A 25 -19.23 2.24 4.14
CA ALA A 25 -18.17 2.73 4.98
C ALA A 25 -18.74 3.35 6.25
N VAL A 26 -18.25 2.91 7.41
CA VAL A 26 -18.55 3.54 8.70
C VAL A 26 -17.36 4.44 9.07
N LYS A 27 -17.64 5.75 9.15
CA LYS A 27 -16.64 6.72 9.58
C LYS A 27 -16.63 6.85 11.10
N GLN A 28 -15.47 6.68 11.70
CA GLN A 28 -15.23 6.82 13.14
C GLN A 28 -14.08 7.80 13.37
N ASN A 29 -13.96 8.29 14.59
CA ASN A 29 -12.81 9.07 15.03
C ASN A 29 -12.22 8.40 16.28
N TRP A 30 -10.94 8.04 16.20
CA TRP A 30 -10.20 7.45 17.31
C TRP A 30 -9.06 8.40 17.67
N ASP A 31 -9.22 9.10 18.80
CA ASP A 31 -8.22 10.06 19.32
C ASP A 31 -7.71 11.07 18.26
N GLY A 32 -8.63 11.61 17.45
CA GLY A 32 -8.31 12.57 16.40
C GLY A 32 -8.00 11.94 15.04
N VAL A 33 -7.82 10.63 14.97
CA VAL A 33 -7.57 9.91 13.71
C VAL A 33 -8.90 9.50 13.08
N THR A 34 -9.11 9.87 11.81
CA THR A 34 -10.26 9.39 11.03
C THR A 34 -10.06 7.94 10.63
N VAL A 35 -10.98 7.08 11.01
CA VAL A 35 -11.01 5.66 10.63
C VAL A 35 -12.21 5.41 9.73
N LEU A 36 -11.98 4.83 8.57
CA LEU A 36 -13.02 4.32 7.66
C LEU A 36 -13.03 2.80 7.76
N HIS A 37 -14.12 2.26 8.27
CA HIS A 37 -14.31 0.81 8.38
C HIS A 37 -15.26 0.33 7.30
N HIS A 38 -14.84 -0.67 6.55
CA HIS A 38 -15.62 -1.35 5.52
C HIS A 38 -15.85 -2.78 5.97
N ASP A 39 -17.10 -3.13 6.26
CA ASP A 39 -17.49 -4.48 6.67
C ASP A 39 -17.76 -5.34 5.43
N TYR A 40 -16.77 -6.12 5.04
CA TYR A 40 -16.84 -7.10 3.95
C TYR A 40 -16.42 -8.48 4.43
N ALA A 41 -17.03 -9.52 3.85
CA ALA A 41 -16.64 -10.90 4.10
C ALA A 41 -15.26 -11.17 3.47
N THR A 42 -14.22 -11.18 4.29
CA THR A 42 -12.81 -11.33 3.89
C THR A 42 -12.21 -12.66 4.31
N ASN A 43 -13.04 -13.60 4.84
CA ASN A 43 -12.61 -14.90 5.32
C ASN A 43 -11.46 -14.84 6.36
N GLY A 44 -11.56 -13.90 7.31
CA GLY A 44 -10.58 -13.76 8.41
C GLY A 44 -9.31 -12.99 8.02
N ILE A 45 -9.29 -12.31 6.86
CA ILE A 45 -8.17 -11.47 6.44
C ILE A 45 -8.55 -10.01 6.64
N ALA A 46 -7.77 -9.28 7.43
CA ALA A 46 -7.87 -7.83 7.57
C ALA A 46 -7.01 -7.14 6.50
N TYR A 47 -7.59 -6.19 5.81
CA TYR A 47 -6.91 -5.27 4.88
C TYR A 47 -6.86 -3.90 5.54
N ILE A 48 -5.68 -3.45 5.91
CA ILE A 48 -5.47 -2.20 6.64
C ILE A 48 -4.67 -1.25 5.77
N GLN A 49 -5.10 -0.01 5.69
CA GLN A 49 -4.37 1.07 5.04
C GLN A 49 -4.23 2.24 6.01
N LEU A 50 -3.01 2.62 6.32
CA LEU A 50 -2.67 3.87 6.99
C LEU A 50 -2.33 4.90 5.91
N LEU A 51 -2.83 6.11 6.05
CA LEU A 51 -2.56 7.22 5.13
C LEU A 51 -2.07 8.42 5.94
N PHE A 52 -0.85 8.85 5.66
CA PHE A 52 -0.22 10.03 6.23
C PHE A 52 -0.30 11.16 5.21
N ASP A 53 -0.92 12.28 5.59
CA ASP A 53 -1.05 13.45 4.74
C ASP A 53 0.32 14.08 4.48
N ALA A 54 0.70 14.20 3.22
CA ALA A 54 1.94 14.81 2.78
C ALA A 54 1.76 16.24 2.23
N SER A 55 0.60 16.86 2.46
CA SER A 55 0.29 18.22 1.94
C SER A 55 1.21 19.28 2.49
N SER A 56 1.82 19.06 3.66
CA SER A 56 2.80 19.99 4.29
C SER A 56 4.23 19.79 3.80
N VAL A 57 4.50 18.76 2.99
CA VAL A 57 5.84 18.49 2.45
C VAL A 57 6.12 19.48 1.33
N PRO A 58 7.23 20.25 1.40
CA PRO A 58 7.60 21.16 0.33
C PRO A 58 7.75 20.45 -1.01
N GLU A 59 7.41 21.11 -2.11
CA GLU A 59 7.48 20.51 -3.45
C GLU A 59 8.89 19.98 -3.79
N ALA A 60 9.93 20.69 -3.36
CA ALA A 60 11.32 20.27 -3.53
C ALA A 60 11.66 18.95 -2.83
N ASP A 61 10.91 18.60 -1.78
CA ASP A 61 11.16 17.40 -0.97
C ASP A 61 10.27 16.21 -1.38
N LEU A 62 9.24 16.42 -2.22
CA LEU A 62 8.35 15.35 -2.70
C LEU A 62 9.10 14.16 -3.34
N PRO A 63 10.19 14.36 -4.12
CA PRO A 63 10.96 13.23 -4.66
C PRO A 63 11.52 12.31 -3.58
N TYR A 64 11.86 12.84 -2.39
CA TYR A 64 12.37 12.03 -1.28
C TYR A 64 11.31 11.10 -0.69
N LEU A 65 10.02 11.45 -0.75
CA LEU A 65 8.94 10.51 -0.41
C LEU A 65 8.95 9.31 -1.36
N GLY A 66 9.24 9.54 -2.65
CA GLY A 66 9.38 8.49 -3.65
C GLY A 66 10.53 7.53 -3.34
N ILE A 67 11.62 8.02 -2.77
CA ILE A 67 12.74 7.21 -2.29
C ILE A 67 12.36 6.51 -0.98
N LEU A 68 11.82 7.24 -0.01
CA LEU A 68 11.46 6.76 1.33
C LEU A 68 10.57 5.52 1.26
N LYS A 69 9.51 5.54 0.44
CA LYS A 69 8.63 4.37 0.27
C LYS A 69 9.35 3.09 -0.18
N ASN A 70 10.51 3.21 -0.83
CA ASN A 70 11.32 2.06 -1.26
C ASN A 70 12.39 1.68 -0.25
N VAL A 71 12.67 2.53 0.72
CA VAL A 71 13.66 2.32 1.80
C VAL A 71 13.00 1.68 3.02
N LEU A 72 11.77 2.11 3.36
CA LEU A 72 11.02 1.59 4.49
C LEU A 72 10.81 0.07 4.37
N GLY A 73 11.21 -0.68 5.42
CA GLY A 73 11.20 -2.14 5.45
C GLY A 73 12.35 -2.81 4.68
N MET A 74 13.31 -2.03 4.12
CA MET A 74 14.44 -2.54 3.34
C MET A 74 15.81 -2.17 3.95
N VAL A 75 15.82 -1.51 5.07
CA VAL A 75 16.99 -1.17 5.91
C VAL A 75 16.86 -1.86 7.25
N ASP A 76 17.95 -1.95 8.02
CA ASP A 76 17.86 -2.41 9.39
C ASP A 76 17.02 -1.47 10.23
N THR A 77 16.41 -2.01 11.27
CA THR A 77 15.71 -1.26 12.30
C THR A 77 16.46 -1.38 13.62
N GLU A 78 15.93 -0.80 14.67
CA GLU A 78 16.53 -0.91 16.02
C GLU A 78 16.59 -2.38 16.49
N HIS A 79 15.55 -3.18 16.18
CA HIS A 79 15.41 -4.54 16.71
C HIS A 79 15.68 -5.64 15.69
N TYR A 80 15.74 -5.33 14.38
CA TYR A 80 15.89 -6.34 13.32
C TYR A 80 16.90 -5.90 12.26
N GLY A 81 17.75 -6.81 11.82
CA GLY A 81 18.42 -6.67 10.53
C GLY A 81 17.40 -6.76 9.39
N TYR A 82 17.64 -6.07 8.27
CA TYR A 82 16.66 -5.99 7.17
C TYR A 82 16.22 -7.36 6.62
N GLY A 83 17.11 -8.34 6.61
CA GLY A 83 16.78 -9.71 6.18
C GLY A 83 15.88 -10.44 7.17
N GLU A 84 16.11 -10.24 8.46
CA GLU A 84 15.28 -10.77 9.54
C GLU A 84 13.90 -10.09 9.56
N LEU A 85 13.88 -8.76 9.45
CA LEU A 85 12.64 -7.97 9.34
C LEU A 85 11.77 -8.47 8.17
N TYR A 86 12.40 -8.69 7.01
CA TYR A 86 11.71 -9.23 5.84
C TYR A 86 11.08 -10.61 6.12
N ASN A 87 11.83 -11.51 6.75
CA ASN A 87 11.34 -12.84 7.11
C ASN A 87 10.19 -12.76 8.12
N GLU A 88 10.33 -11.94 9.17
CA GLU A 88 9.30 -11.74 10.20
C GLU A 88 7.99 -11.22 9.60
N ILE A 89 8.07 -10.23 8.70
CA ILE A 89 6.88 -9.71 8.01
C ILE A 89 6.22 -10.81 7.19
N ASN A 90 6.98 -11.57 6.39
CA ASN A 90 6.41 -12.57 5.48
C ASN A 90 5.87 -13.81 6.20
N MET A 91 6.45 -14.19 7.33
CA MET A 91 5.95 -15.32 8.14
C MET A 91 4.65 -14.98 8.88
N ASN A 92 4.45 -13.73 9.24
CA ASN A 92 3.36 -13.34 10.13
C ASN A 92 2.27 -12.49 9.46
N THR A 93 2.50 -12.00 8.24
CA THR A 93 1.54 -11.15 7.51
C THR A 93 1.50 -11.54 6.04
N GLY A 94 0.53 -11.01 5.30
CA GLY A 94 0.49 -11.07 3.84
C GLY A 94 1.32 -9.96 3.17
N GLY A 95 2.24 -9.34 3.92
CA GLY A 95 3.12 -8.26 3.47
C GLY A 95 2.70 -6.88 3.98
N ILE A 96 3.72 -6.05 4.25
CA ILE A 96 3.58 -4.63 4.60
C ILE A 96 4.21 -3.84 3.45
N THR A 97 3.43 -2.97 2.83
CA THR A 97 3.86 -2.28 1.61
C THR A 97 3.69 -0.76 1.75
N PRO A 98 4.78 -0.01 1.86
CA PRO A 98 4.76 1.44 1.74
C PRO A 98 4.42 1.87 0.32
N GLY A 99 3.65 2.95 0.17
CA GLY A 99 3.23 3.47 -1.13
C GLY A 99 2.98 4.98 -1.09
N ILE A 100 2.89 5.60 -2.24
CA ILE A 100 2.43 6.98 -2.38
C ILE A 100 1.12 6.95 -3.14
N SER A 101 0.14 7.69 -2.64
CA SER A 101 -1.14 7.88 -3.29
C SER A 101 -1.42 9.35 -3.50
N VAL A 102 -2.05 9.66 -4.61
CA VAL A 102 -2.45 11.02 -4.98
C VAL A 102 -3.95 11.00 -5.22
N TYR A 103 -4.68 11.80 -4.49
CA TYR A 103 -6.13 11.88 -4.53
C TYR A 103 -6.57 13.26 -5.07
N PRO A 104 -7.11 13.34 -6.29
CA PRO A 104 -7.71 14.57 -6.77
C PRO A 104 -9.03 14.83 -6.03
N ASN A 105 -9.37 16.09 -5.83
CA ASN A 105 -10.68 16.47 -5.31
C ASN A 105 -11.74 16.29 -6.41
N GLU A 106 -12.88 15.69 -6.07
CA GLU A 106 -13.96 15.44 -7.04
C GLU A 106 -14.61 16.72 -7.57
N GLN A 107 -14.64 17.79 -6.77
CA GLN A 107 -15.29 19.06 -7.10
C GLN A 107 -14.32 20.07 -7.71
N ASP A 108 -13.02 19.95 -7.43
CA ASP A 108 -11.99 20.85 -7.91
C ASP A 108 -10.72 20.04 -8.25
N SER A 109 -10.52 19.75 -9.52
CA SER A 109 -9.38 18.98 -10.02
C SER A 109 -8.03 19.68 -9.83
N SER A 110 -8.01 20.97 -9.50
CA SER A 110 -6.78 21.70 -9.15
C SER A 110 -6.29 21.38 -7.74
N LEU A 111 -7.17 20.85 -6.88
CA LEU A 111 -6.86 20.44 -5.52
C LEU A 111 -6.48 18.96 -5.49
N VAL A 112 -5.26 18.70 -5.09
CA VAL A 112 -4.70 17.35 -5.01
C VAL A 112 -4.16 17.11 -3.60
N ARG A 113 -4.43 15.94 -3.03
CA ARG A 113 -3.82 15.48 -1.79
C ARG A 113 -2.86 14.35 -2.09
N ALA A 114 -1.61 14.54 -1.71
CA ALA A 114 -0.60 13.48 -1.72
C ALA A 114 -0.48 12.88 -0.32
N GLY A 115 -0.23 11.58 -0.25
CA GLY A 115 -0.04 10.89 1.02
C GLY A 115 0.92 9.72 0.90
N LEU A 116 1.68 9.49 1.98
CA LEU A 116 2.42 8.25 2.20
C LEU A 116 1.44 7.23 2.78
N GLY A 117 1.27 6.12 2.10
CA GLY A 117 0.41 5.03 2.53
C GLY A 117 1.22 3.85 3.05
N ILE A 118 0.71 3.15 4.06
CA ILE A 118 1.20 1.83 4.45
C ILE A 118 0.04 0.86 4.33
N GLN A 119 0.18 -0.14 3.48
CA GLN A 119 -0.83 -1.18 3.31
C GLN A 119 -0.34 -2.47 3.94
N VAL A 120 -1.22 -3.16 4.66
CA VAL A 120 -0.96 -4.49 5.18
C VAL A 120 -2.17 -5.40 4.97
N ARG A 121 -1.89 -6.65 4.64
CA ARG A 121 -2.85 -7.76 4.68
C ARG A 121 -2.42 -8.68 5.79
N THR A 122 -3.34 -9.04 6.67
CA THR A 122 -3.00 -9.88 7.82
C THR A 122 -4.20 -10.70 8.26
N LEU A 123 -3.97 -11.79 8.97
CA LEU A 123 -5.04 -12.48 9.65
C LEU A 123 -5.55 -11.62 10.82
N GLU A 124 -6.82 -11.73 11.16
CA GLU A 124 -7.46 -10.93 12.20
C GLU A 124 -6.75 -11.07 13.57
N ASP A 125 -6.30 -12.27 13.92
CA ASP A 125 -5.54 -12.55 15.16
C ASP A 125 -4.13 -11.94 15.14
N LYS A 126 -3.61 -11.53 13.97
CA LYS A 126 -2.29 -10.93 13.76
C LYS A 126 -2.32 -9.41 13.57
N ILE A 127 -3.48 -8.75 13.69
CA ILE A 127 -3.60 -7.29 13.52
C ILE A 127 -2.65 -6.56 14.47
N GLY A 128 -2.63 -6.92 15.75
CA GLY A 128 -1.74 -6.29 16.74
C GLY A 128 -0.25 -6.47 16.42
N TYR A 129 0.13 -7.63 15.87
CA TYR A 129 1.49 -7.87 15.38
C TYR A 129 1.83 -6.95 14.20
N SER A 130 0.91 -6.83 13.26
CA SER A 130 1.08 -6.00 12.06
C SER A 130 1.30 -4.53 12.41
N PHE A 131 0.56 -4.00 13.39
CA PHE A 131 0.77 -2.62 13.86
C PHE A 131 2.15 -2.43 14.50
N ARG A 132 2.64 -3.37 15.32
CA ARG A 132 4.01 -3.29 15.86
C ARG A 132 5.08 -3.31 14.78
N MET A 133 4.91 -4.12 13.73
CA MET A 133 5.84 -4.13 12.59
C MET A 133 5.78 -2.84 11.77
N ILE A 134 4.61 -2.23 11.63
CA ILE A 134 4.48 -0.92 10.99
C ILE A 134 5.18 0.15 11.82
N GLU A 135 4.99 0.15 13.13
CA GLU A 135 5.67 1.05 14.07
C GLU A 135 7.20 0.90 13.97
N GLU A 136 7.70 -0.33 13.97
CA GLU A 136 9.12 -0.64 13.81
C GLU A 136 9.68 -0.08 12.49
N ILE A 137 8.98 -0.29 11.38
CA ILE A 137 9.38 0.21 10.05
C ILE A 137 9.38 1.74 10.01
N LEU A 138 8.37 2.40 10.61
CA LEU A 138 8.22 3.84 10.49
C LEU A 138 9.15 4.62 11.42
N PHE A 139 9.38 4.12 12.63
CA PHE A 139 10.04 4.90 13.68
C PHE A 139 11.41 4.37 14.10
N SER A 140 11.73 3.12 13.77
CA SER A 140 12.99 2.48 14.16
C SER A 140 13.91 2.18 12.98
N SER A 141 13.54 2.55 11.75
CA SER A 141 14.38 2.33 10.55
C SER A 141 15.67 3.15 10.63
N ASN A 142 16.81 2.48 10.44
CA ASN A 142 18.13 3.12 10.39
C ASN A 142 18.38 3.73 9.00
N LEU A 143 17.95 4.96 8.82
CA LEU A 143 18.14 5.72 7.57
C LEU A 143 19.60 6.24 7.40
N GLY A 144 20.49 6.01 8.37
CA GLY A 144 21.91 6.37 8.28
C GLY A 144 22.80 5.31 7.60
N GLN A 145 22.25 4.20 7.14
CA GLN A 145 23.01 3.11 6.48
C GLN A 145 23.35 3.46 5.02
N GLU A 146 24.37 4.28 4.84
CA GLU A 146 24.75 4.86 3.54
C GLU A 146 24.94 3.81 2.44
N LYS A 147 25.70 2.74 2.71
CA LYS A 147 25.91 1.65 1.74
C LYS A 147 24.62 0.97 1.33
N ARG A 148 23.76 0.69 2.31
CA ARG A 148 22.46 0.05 2.06
C ARG A 148 21.54 0.95 1.27
N LEU A 149 21.47 2.22 1.57
CA LEU A 149 20.71 3.21 0.81
C LEU A 149 21.19 3.29 -0.64
N GLN A 150 22.51 3.31 -0.87
CA GLN A 150 23.07 3.30 -2.22
C GLN A 150 22.67 2.05 -3.02
N GLU A 151 22.66 0.87 -2.40
CA GLU A 151 22.20 -0.39 -3.03
C GLU A 151 20.73 -0.30 -3.44
N ILE A 152 19.87 0.20 -2.53
CA ILE A 152 18.43 0.36 -2.79
C ILE A 152 18.20 1.34 -3.94
N ILE A 153 18.88 2.49 -3.92
CA ILE A 153 18.74 3.53 -4.95
C ILE A 153 19.20 3.00 -6.32
N LYS A 154 20.35 2.32 -6.40
CA LYS A 154 20.82 1.71 -7.66
C LYS A 154 19.84 0.66 -8.20
N LYS A 155 19.27 -0.16 -7.33
CA LYS A 155 18.24 -1.13 -7.72
C LYS A 155 16.98 -0.43 -8.23
N LEU A 156 16.58 0.66 -7.59
CA LEU A 156 15.43 1.47 -8.01
C LEU A 156 15.69 2.10 -9.39
N GLU A 157 16.84 2.72 -9.59
CA GLU A 157 17.26 3.30 -10.87
C GLU A 157 17.21 2.26 -12.01
N SER A 158 17.80 1.08 -11.79
CA SER A 158 17.79 0.00 -12.78
C SER A 158 16.37 -0.44 -13.12
N ARG A 159 15.50 -0.55 -12.13
CA ARG A 159 14.09 -0.93 -12.34
C ARG A 159 13.31 0.12 -13.12
N VAL A 160 13.47 1.41 -12.77
CA VAL A 160 12.80 2.52 -13.46
C VAL A 160 13.29 2.60 -14.90
N SER A 161 14.59 2.48 -15.14
CA SER A 161 15.17 2.47 -16.50
C SER A 161 14.63 1.31 -17.33
N ALA A 162 14.49 0.12 -16.75
CA ALA A 162 13.90 -1.03 -17.43
C ALA A 162 12.42 -0.81 -17.75
N GLN A 163 11.65 -0.21 -16.85
CA GLN A 163 10.23 0.10 -17.09
C GLN A 163 10.04 1.13 -18.19
N LEU A 164 10.87 2.18 -18.22
CA LEU A 164 10.82 3.20 -19.29
C LEU A 164 11.12 2.59 -20.67
N ASN A 165 12.06 1.63 -20.75
CA ASN A 165 12.38 0.95 -21.99
C ASN A 165 11.31 -0.06 -22.42
N ALA A 166 10.57 -0.66 -21.47
CA ALA A 166 9.50 -1.61 -21.74
C ALA A 166 8.17 -0.93 -22.14
N ALA A 167 7.92 0.29 -21.70
CA ALA A 167 6.69 1.04 -21.98
C ALA A 167 6.58 1.54 -23.44
N GLY A 168 7.61 1.35 -24.27
CA GLY A 168 7.64 1.73 -25.67
C GLY A 168 7.32 0.58 -26.64
N SER A 169 6.90 -0.59 -26.18
CA SER A 169 6.58 -1.76 -27.00
C SER A 169 5.07 -2.01 -27.07
#